data_222b63525ad63334ef3e117e5577dc0e
#
_entry.id   222b63525ad63334ef3e117e5577dc0e
#
_cell.length_a   1.000
_cell.length_b   1.000
_cell.length_c   1.000
_cell.angle_alpha   90.00
_cell.angle_beta   90.00
_cell.angle_gamma   90.00
#
_symmetry.space_group_name_H-M   'P 1'
#
loop_
_entity.id
_entity.type
_entity.pdbx_description
1 polymer ?
#
loop_
_entity_poly.entity_id
_entity_poly.type
_entity_poly.pdbx_seq_one_letter_code
_entity_poly.pdbx_strand_id
1 'polypeptide(L)'
;FHYDGERAVGKAAQKFNTMFGVSALSTVSVEEISSLINTPKMFQFYFHKDRGLNDAVMERVKAAKFDVMALTVDTITGGNRERDLRTGFTSPPKLTLSSLLSFASKPMWGINYLTKGKFELPHLQDHVSEGTDIATSIGNYFSTMLDQSMSWKDAEKLCSQWGGHFALKG
;
A
#
# COMPACT_ATOMS: atom_id res chain seq x y z
N PHE A 1 -9.63 1.91 10.68
CA PHE A 1 -8.19 1.71 10.89
C PHE A 1 -7.67 2.78 11.83
N HIS A 2 -6.40 2.66 12.29
CA HIS A 2 -5.80 3.61 13.22
C HIS A 2 -5.29 4.84 12.44
N TYR A 3 -5.45 6.04 13.01
CA TYR A 3 -5.06 7.29 12.32
C TYR A 3 -3.55 7.44 12.09
N ASP A 4 -2.71 6.79 12.92
CA ASP A 4 -1.26 6.77 12.71
C ASP A 4 -0.81 5.78 11.63
N GLY A 5 -1.74 4.98 11.08
CA GLY A 5 -1.44 4.04 10.01
C GLY A 5 -0.24 3.15 10.29
N GLU A 6 0.64 3.06 9.31
CA GLU A 6 1.85 2.24 9.36
C GLU A 6 2.85 2.71 10.43
N ARG A 7 2.79 3.96 10.87
CA ARG A 7 3.65 4.48 11.97
C ARG A 7 3.44 3.71 13.26
N ALA A 8 2.18 3.46 13.61
CA ALA A 8 1.85 2.71 14.82
C ALA A 8 2.30 1.24 14.71
N VAL A 9 2.09 0.63 13.55
CA VAL A 9 2.45 -0.78 13.31
C VAL A 9 3.97 -0.95 13.28
N GLY A 10 4.69 -0.04 12.61
CA GLY A 10 6.16 -0.05 12.56
C GLY A 10 6.78 0.08 13.96
N LYS A 11 6.29 0.99 14.79
CA LYS A 11 6.74 1.13 16.18
C LYS A 11 6.46 -0.13 17.01
N ALA A 12 5.32 -0.77 16.78
CA ALA A 12 5.00 -2.04 17.43
C ALA A 12 5.95 -3.17 16.98
N ALA A 13 6.22 -3.27 15.67
CA ALA A 13 7.17 -4.24 15.14
C ALA A 13 8.56 -4.07 15.75
N GLN A 14 9.04 -2.83 15.85
CA GLN A 14 10.31 -2.53 16.52
C GLN A 14 10.31 -2.90 18.01
N LYS A 15 9.22 -2.58 18.72
CA LYS A 15 9.07 -2.93 20.14
C LYS A 15 9.16 -4.44 20.39
N PHE A 16 8.62 -5.24 19.49
CA PHE A 16 8.64 -6.70 19.58
C PHE A 16 9.79 -7.36 18.81
N ASN A 17 10.72 -6.57 18.30
CA ASN A 17 11.90 -7.01 17.55
C ASN A 17 11.53 -7.97 16.40
N THR A 18 10.54 -7.59 15.61
CA THR A 18 10.08 -8.37 14.45
C THR A 18 10.18 -7.55 13.18
N MET A 19 10.17 -8.23 12.02
CA MET A 19 10.17 -7.58 10.71
C MET A 19 8.86 -6.81 10.47
N PHE A 20 8.96 -5.64 9.86
CA PHE A 20 7.81 -4.86 9.40
C PHE A 20 7.67 -4.89 7.88
N GLY A 21 6.51 -5.35 7.40
CA GLY A 21 6.16 -5.32 5.98
C GLY A 21 5.39 -4.05 5.61
N VAL A 22 5.91 -3.28 4.66
CA VAL A 22 5.29 -2.06 4.13
C VAL A 22 4.72 -2.34 2.74
N SER A 23 3.47 -2.01 2.52
CA SER A 23 2.82 -2.16 1.21
C SER A 23 3.16 -1.01 0.27
N ALA A 24 3.23 -1.28 -1.03
CA ALA A 24 3.25 -0.24 -2.06
C ALA A 24 2.02 0.71 -1.99
N LEU A 25 0.93 0.26 -1.37
CA LEU A 25 -0.27 1.06 -1.10
C LEU A 25 -0.34 1.58 0.33
N SER A 26 0.80 1.66 1.03
CA SER A 26 0.83 2.25 2.37
C SER A 26 0.57 3.75 2.32
N THR A 27 0.01 4.27 3.40
CA THR A 27 -0.30 5.70 3.56
C THR A 27 0.85 6.49 4.17
N VAL A 28 1.96 5.82 4.48
CA VAL A 28 3.20 6.40 4.99
C VAL A 28 4.35 6.05 4.06
N SER A 29 5.20 7.01 3.75
CA SER A 29 6.30 6.80 2.81
C SER A 29 7.38 5.86 3.36
N VAL A 30 8.12 5.20 2.46
CA VAL A 30 9.24 4.33 2.84
C VAL A 30 10.35 5.10 3.55
N GLU A 31 10.56 6.36 3.17
CA GLU A 31 11.54 7.25 3.78
C GLU A 31 11.17 7.55 5.24
N GLU A 32 9.90 7.87 5.48
CA GLU A 32 9.42 8.14 6.82
C GLU A 32 9.48 6.90 7.71
N ILE A 33 9.03 5.75 7.21
CA ILE A 33 9.14 4.47 7.94
C ILE A 33 10.60 4.16 8.27
N SER A 34 11.51 4.34 7.31
CA SER A 34 12.93 4.07 7.53
C SER A 34 13.56 4.98 8.59
N SER A 35 13.12 6.23 8.68
CA SER A 35 13.56 7.15 9.73
C SER A 35 12.97 6.83 11.11
N LEU A 36 11.80 6.20 11.14
CA LEU A 36 11.02 5.96 12.35
C LEU A 36 11.42 4.68 13.10
N ILE A 37 11.90 3.65 12.38
CA ILE A 37 12.17 2.32 12.92
C ILE A 37 13.49 1.73 12.40
N ASN A 38 14.17 0.96 13.27
CA ASN A 38 15.43 0.28 12.96
C ASN A 38 15.30 -1.26 12.86
N THR A 39 14.07 -1.80 12.98
CA THR A 39 13.82 -3.23 12.78
C THR A 39 13.92 -3.60 11.30
N PRO A 40 14.19 -4.87 10.94
CA PRO A 40 14.18 -5.31 9.55
C PRO A 40 12.88 -4.93 8.83
N LYS A 41 13.01 -4.46 7.59
CA LYS A 41 11.92 -3.94 6.78
C LYS A 41 11.79 -4.71 5.46
N MET A 42 10.58 -5.10 5.13
CA MET A 42 10.22 -5.70 3.85
C MET A 42 9.29 -4.75 3.09
N PHE A 43 9.54 -4.56 1.81
CA PHE A 43 8.63 -3.81 0.94
C PHE A 43 7.84 -4.78 0.06
N GLN A 44 6.52 -4.70 0.13
CA GLN A 44 5.63 -5.46 -0.75
C GLN A 44 5.38 -4.64 -2.00
N PHE A 45 5.87 -5.14 -3.12
CA PHE A 45 5.90 -4.51 -4.43
C PHE A 45 4.79 -5.05 -5.34
N TYR A 46 4.15 -4.15 -6.08
CA TYR A 46 3.31 -4.47 -7.23
C TYR A 46 4.03 -4.10 -8.51
N PHE A 47 3.86 -4.92 -9.53
CA PHE A 47 4.46 -4.67 -10.84
C PHE A 47 3.52 -3.84 -11.71
N HIS A 48 3.92 -2.62 -12.04
CA HIS A 48 3.12 -1.66 -12.78
C HIS A 48 3.43 -1.72 -14.28
N LYS A 49 2.44 -1.32 -15.11
CA LYS A 49 2.63 -1.12 -16.56
C LYS A 49 3.66 -0.03 -16.83
N ASP A 50 3.64 1.04 -16.03
CA ASP A 50 4.65 2.09 -16.07
C ASP A 50 5.97 1.57 -15.46
N ARG A 51 6.95 1.35 -16.33
CA ARG A 51 8.28 0.87 -15.91
C ARG A 51 9.07 1.95 -15.18
N GLY A 52 8.83 3.23 -15.51
CA GLY A 52 9.44 4.37 -14.82
C GLY A 52 9.00 4.42 -13.36
N LEU A 53 7.72 4.17 -13.08
CA LEU A 53 7.22 4.04 -11.72
C LEU A 53 7.87 2.86 -10.98
N ASN A 54 8.03 1.70 -11.64
CA ASN A 54 8.69 0.55 -11.03
C ASN A 54 10.12 0.88 -10.62
N ASP A 55 10.87 1.51 -11.52
CA ASP A 55 12.27 1.89 -11.28
C ASP A 55 12.37 2.96 -10.18
N ALA A 56 11.52 3.98 -10.20
CA ALA A 56 11.49 5.04 -9.19
C ALA A 56 11.18 4.48 -7.78
N VAL A 57 10.17 3.62 -7.65
CA VAL A 57 9.82 2.98 -6.37
C VAL A 57 10.97 2.08 -5.90
N MET A 58 11.59 1.31 -6.80
CA MET A 58 12.74 0.47 -6.48
C MET A 58 13.90 1.27 -5.88
N GLU A 59 14.26 2.37 -6.52
CA GLU A 59 15.36 3.23 -6.04
C GLU A 59 15.04 3.90 -4.69
N ARG A 60 13.80 4.35 -4.49
CA ARG A 60 13.36 4.91 -3.20
C ARG A 60 13.46 3.87 -2.07
N VAL A 61 13.01 2.64 -2.33
CA VAL A 61 13.03 1.55 -1.34
C VAL A 61 14.48 1.15 -0.98
N LYS A 62 15.38 1.12 -1.98
CA LYS A 62 16.82 0.91 -1.76
C LYS A 62 17.44 2.02 -0.93
N ALA A 63 17.20 3.27 -1.31
CA ALA A 63 17.70 4.44 -0.58
C ALA A 63 17.20 4.47 0.87
N ALA A 64 15.98 4.01 1.12
CA ALA A 64 15.38 3.85 2.43
C ALA A 64 15.89 2.61 3.20
N LYS A 65 16.85 1.86 2.63
CA LYS A 65 17.52 0.71 3.27
C LYS A 65 16.55 -0.36 3.78
N PHE A 66 15.63 -0.78 2.91
CA PHE A 66 14.80 -1.95 3.16
C PHE A 66 15.63 -3.22 2.94
N ASP A 67 15.34 -4.25 3.73
CA ASP A 67 16.13 -5.49 3.74
C ASP A 67 15.62 -6.52 2.74
N VAL A 68 14.30 -6.53 2.49
CA VAL A 68 13.63 -7.52 1.65
C VAL A 68 12.68 -6.84 0.67
N MET A 69 12.68 -7.29 -0.58
CA MET A 69 11.66 -7.00 -1.58
C MET A 69 10.73 -8.21 -1.75
N ALA A 70 9.42 -8.01 -1.62
CA ALA A 70 8.42 -9.05 -1.87
C ALA A 70 7.56 -8.68 -3.08
N LEU A 71 7.79 -9.32 -4.22
CA LEU A 71 7.01 -9.14 -5.43
C LEU A 71 5.68 -9.89 -5.33
N THR A 72 4.57 -9.17 -5.46
CA THR A 72 3.23 -9.76 -5.49
C THR A 72 2.90 -10.25 -6.90
N VAL A 73 2.59 -11.55 -7.04
CA VAL A 73 2.40 -12.24 -8.34
C VAL A 73 0.97 -12.75 -8.57
N ASP A 74 0.08 -12.60 -7.61
CA ASP A 74 -1.30 -13.10 -7.62
C ASP A 74 -2.36 -12.03 -7.95
N THR A 75 -1.96 -10.85 -8.41
CA THR A 75 -2.86 -9.70 -8.64
C THR A 75 -3.17 -9.46 -10.11
N ILE A 76 -3.31 -10.51 -10.91
CA ILE A 76 -3.71 -10.43 -12.33
C ILE A 76 -5.11 -9.85 -12.47
N THR A 77 -6.01 -10.15 -11.52
CA THR A 77 -7.37 -9.60 -11.44
C THR A 77 -7.67 -9.11 -10.04
N GLY A 78 -8.57 -8.14 -9.93
CA GLY A 78 -9.09 -7.71 -8.63
C GLY A 78 -9.82 -8.84 -7.93
N GLY A 79 -9.55 -9.07 -6.64
CA GLY A 79 -10.20 -10.11 -5.85
C GLY A 79 -11.71 -9.87 -5.72
N ASN A 80 -12.51 -10.91 -5.87
CA ASN A 80 -13.95 -10.87 -5.63
C ASN A 80 -14.23 -10.95 -4.12
N ARG A 81 -14.40 -9.79 -3.49
CA ARG A 81 -14.68 -9.68 -2.04
C ARG A 81 -16.20 -9.70 -1.81
N GLU A 82 -16.78 -10.88 -1.80
CA GLU A 82 -18.24 -11.05 -1.64
C GLU A 82 -18.81 -10.35 -0.42
N ARG A 83 -18.07 -10.30 0.69
CA ARG A 83 -18.53 -9.63 1.90
C ARG A 83 -18.68 -8.12 1.67
N ASP A 84 -17.76 -7.50 0.96
CA ASP A 84 -17.82 -6.06 0.64
C ASP A 84 -19.02 -5.77 -0.26
N LEU A 85 -19.28 -6.64 -1.23
CA LEU A 85 -20.46 -6.55 -2.09
C LEU A 85 -21.75 -6.69 -1.28
N ARG A 86 -21.85 -7.68 -0.38
CA ARG A 86 -23.05 -7.92 0.46
C ARG A 86 -23.30 -6.81 1.46
N THR A 87 -22.26 -6.21 2.02
CA THR A 87 -22.38 -5.12 3.01
C THR A 87 -22.45 -3.74 2.39
N GLY A 88 -22.31 -3.63 1.05
CA GLY A 88 -22.26 -2.35 0.34
C GLY A 88 -21.01 -1.53 0.69
N PHE A 89 -19.96 -2.19 1.23
CA PHE A 89 -18.69 -1.51 1.49
C PHE A 89 -18.00 -1.14 0.18
N THR A 90 -17.67 0.14 0.05
CA THR A 90 -16.97 0.69 -1.12
C THR A 90 -15.78 1.52 -0.67
N SER A 91 -14.78 1.67 -1.55
CA SER A 91 -13.70 2.64 -1.36
C SER A 91 -13.75 3.65 -2.53
N PRO A 92 -14.06 4.91 -2.28
CA PRO A 92 -14.39 5.54 -0.99
C PRO A 92 -15.73 5.03 -0.41
N PRO A 93 -15.91 5.11 0.93
CA PRO A 93 -17.13 4.61 1.56
C PRO A 93 -18.34 5.45 1.15
N LYS A 94 -19.42 4.79 0.72
CA LYS A 94 -20.71 5.46 0.48
C LYS A 94 -21.37 5.76 1.81
N LEU A 95 -21.71 7.04 2.03
CA LEU A 95 -22.40 7.47 3.23
C LEU A 95 -23.89 7.15 3.11
N THR A 96 -24.30 6.02 3.68
CA THR A 96 -25.69 5.64 3.89
C THR A 96 -26.11 5.97 5.33
N LEU A 97 -27.42 6.03 5.60
CA LEU A 97 -27.91 6.26 6.97
C LEU A 97 -27.37 5.18 7.95
N SER A 98 -27.29 3.94 7.52
CA SER A 98 -26.70 2.84 8.31
C SER A 98 -25.21 3.05 8.59
N SER A 99 -24.43 3.47 7.59
CA SER A 99 -23.01 3.76 7.79
C SER A 99 -22.79 4.98 8.71
N LEU A 100 -23.61 6.01 8.60
CA LEU A 100 -23.57 7.16 9.49
C LEU A 100 -23.85 6.79 10.95
N LEU A 101 -24.86 5.95 11.21
CA LEU A 101 -25.15 5.44 12.56
C LEU A 101 -24.00 4.57 13.09
N SER A 102 -23.38 3.76 12.22
CA SER A 102 -22.21 2.98 12.58
C SER A 102 -21.02 3.86 12.95
N PHE A 103 -20.75 4.93 12.20
CA PHE A 103 -19.69 5.90 12.53
C PHE A 103 -20.01 6.67 13.81
N ALA A 104 -21.25 7.09 14.02
CA ALA A 104 -21.68 7.77 15.23
C ALA A 104 -21.50 6.91 16.50
N SER A 105 -21.59 5.59 16.38
CA SER A 105 -21.32 4.67 17.48
C SER A 105 -19.82 4.59 17.88
N LYS A 106 -18.92 5.18 17.11
CA LYS A 106 -17.46 5.20 17.32
C LYS A 106 -16.91 6.64 17.31
N PRO A 107 -17.33 7.49 18.26
CA PRO A 107 -17.07 8.93 18.21
C PRO A 107 -15.57 9.28 18.17
N MET A 108 -14.73 8.55 18.94
CA MET A 108 -13.28 8.79 18.93
C MET A 108 -12.65 8.51 17.57
N TRP A 109 -13.14 7.47 16.87
CA TRP A 109 -12.68 7.20 15.50
C TRP A 109 -13.12 8.31 14.53
N GLY A 110 -14.38 8.74 14.63
CA GLY A 110 -14.91 9.84 13.82
C GLY A 110 -14.16 11.16 14.03
N ILE A 111 -13.89 11.54 15.27
CA ILE A 111 -13.11 12.75 15.60
C ILE A 111 -11.71 12.65 14.99
N ASN A 112 -11.01 11.53 15.17
CA ASN A 112 -9.68 11.35 14.59
C ASN A 112 -9.70 11.40 13.06
N TYR A 113 -10.70 10.81 12.42
CA TYR A 113 -10.86 10.86 10.97
C TYR A 113 -11.08 12.29 10.43
N LEU A 114 -11.82 13.10 11.16
CA LEU A 114 -12.13 14.49 10.76
C LEU A 114 -11.00 15.47 11.08
N THR A 115 -10.23 15.24 12.15
CA THR A 115 -9.24 16.19 12.67
C THR A 115 -7.80 15.87 12.25
N LYS A 116 -7.51 14.64 11.82
CA LYS A 116 -6.18 14.23 11.35
C LYS A 116 -6.03 14.43 9.84
N GLY A 117 -4.78 14.45 9.38
CA GLY A 117 -4.49 14.62 7.95
C GLY A 117 -5.14 13.55 7.08
N LYS A 118 -5.43 13.90 5.83
CA LYS A 118 -5.95 12.97 4.84
C LYS A 118 -4.92 11.88 4.56
N PHE A 119 -5.41 10.66 4.27
CA PHE A 119 -4.55 9.57 3.79
C PHE A 119 -4.16 9.85 2.35
N GLU A 120 -2.88 9.70 2.07
CA GLU A 120 -2.28 9.82 0.75
C GLU A 120 -1.58 8.50 0.39
N LEU A 121 -1.26 8.31 -0.89
CA LEU A 121 -0.48 7.15 -1.36
C LEU A 121 0.87 7.66 -1.89
N PRO A 122 1.84 7.90 -1.01
CA PRO A 122 3.07 8.63 -1.32
C PRO A 122 4.00 7.91 -2.30
N HIS A 123 3.76 6.63 -2.56
CA HIS A 123 4.54 5.86 -3.53
C HIS A 123 4.03 6.02 -4.98
N LEU A 124 2.84 6.62 -5.16
CA LEU A 124 2.17 6.74 -6.45
C LEU A 124 1.97 8.20 -6.91
N GLN A 125 2.21 9.18 -6.04
CA GLN A 125 1.85 10.59 -6.28
C GLN A 125 2.48 11.18 -7.55
N ASP A 126 3.74 10.87 -7.83
CA ASP A 126 4.48 11.47 -8.96
C ASP A 126 4.09 10.89 -10.34
N HIS A 127 3.33 9.79 -10.36
CA HIS A 127 2.98 9.05 -11.58
C HIS A 127 1.47 8.97 -11.84
N VAL A 128 0.68 9.63 -11.00
CA VAL A 128 -0.76 9.72 -11.19
C VAL A 128 -1.11 11.12 -11.64
N SER A 129 -1.76 11.23 -12.80
CA SER A 129 -2.20 12.51 -13.35
C SER A 129 -3.04 13.27 -12.33
N GLU A 130 -2.77 14.57 -12.17
CA GLU A 130 -3.59 15.47 -11.38
C GLU A 130 -5.06 15.34 -11.78
N GLY A 131 -5.93 15.06 -10.82
CA GLY A 131 -7.37 14.86 -11.05
C GLY A 131 -7.84 13.41 -11.02
N THR A 132 -6.94 12.43 -10.99
CA THR A 132 -7.33 11.05 -10.69
C THR A 132 -7.32 10.87 -9.18
N ASP A 133 -8.48 11.00 -8.56
CA ASP A 133 -8.65 10.63 -7.14
C ASP A 133 -8.29 9.15 -6.98
N ILE A 134 -7.03 8.84 -6.64
CA ILE A 134 -6.56 7.47 -6.35
C ILE A 134 -7.39 6.88 -5.21
N ALA A 135 -7.84 7.73 -4.28
CA ALA A 135 -8.82 7.35 -3.27
C ALA A 135 -10.15 6.89 -3.91
N THR A 136 -10.44 7.26 -5.17
CA THR A 136 -11.74 7.02 -5.79
C THR A 136 -11.89 5.57 -6.24
N SER A 137 -10.82 4.81 -6.44
CA SER A 137 -11.00 3.39 -6.75
C SER A 137 -9.72 2.56 -6.64
N ILE A 138 -9.49 1.96 -5.49
CA ILE A 138 -8.50 0.87 -5.36
C ILE A 138 -8.77 -0.22 -6.43
N GLY A 139 -10.03 -0.47 -6.78
CA GLY A 139 -10.40 -1.38 -7.87
C GLY A 139 -9.86 -0.93 -9.23
N ASN A 140 -9.95 0.36 -9.55
CA ASN A 140 -9.38 0.90 -10.79
C ASN A 140 -7.84 0.82 -10.80
N TYR A 141 -7.18 1.03 -9.66
CA TYR A 141 -5.74 0.84 -9.57
C TYR A 141 -5.32 -0.56 -10.04
N PHE A 142 -5.93 -1.60 -9.50
CA PHE A 142 -5.60 -2.98 -9.86
C PHE A 142 -5.84 -3.31 -11.34
N SER A 143 -6.88 -2.75 -11.94
CA SER A 143 -7.22 -3.02 -13.34
C SER A 143 -6.45 -2.16 -14.34
N THR A 144 -6.09 -0.92 -13.97
CA THR A 144 -5.50 0.05 -14.89
C THR A 144 -3.99 0.15 -14.79
N MET A 145 -3.44 0.14 -13.58
CA MET A 145 -2.03 0.41 -13.34
C MET A 145 -1.16 -0.85 -13.27
N LEU A 146 -1.70 -1.98 -12.79
CA LEU A 146 -0.90 -3.21 -12.69
C LEU A 146 -0.72 -3.89 -14.04
N ASP A 147 0.46 -4.47 -14.23
CA ASP A 147 0.77 -5.24 -15.43
C ASP A 147 0.30 -6.69 -15.25
N GLN A 148 -0.75 -7.03 -15.98
CA GLN A 148 -1.33 -8.37 -16.00
C GLN A 148 -0.52 -9.36 -16.87
N SER A 149 0.45 -8.85 -17.65
CA SER A 149 1.31 -9.65 -18.52
C SER A 149 2.66 -9.99 -17.90
N MET A 150 2.85 -9.69 -16.61
CA MET A 150 4.09 -9.97 -15.88
C MET A 150 4.49 -11.45 -16.04
N SER A 151 5.75 -11.67 -16.34
CA SER A 151 6.35 -12.98 -16.61
C SER A 151 7.50 -13.29 -15.65
N TRP A 152 8.00 -14.52 -15.69
CA TRP A 152 9.20 -14.92 -14.97
C TRP A 152 10.44 -14.08 -15.31
N LYS A 153 10.54 -13.61 -16.56
CA LYS A 153 11.63 -12.72 -16.99
C LYS A 153 11.58 -11.36 -16.28
N ASP A 154 10.38 -10.85 -16.03
CA ASP A 154 10.20 -9.61 -15.28
C ASP A 154 10.57 -9.81 -13.82
N ALA A 155 10.18 -10.91 -13.21
CA ALA A 155 10.55 -11.27 -11.84
C ALA A 155 12.06 -11.42 -11.69
N GLU A 156 12.73 -12.10 -12.63
CA GLU A 156 14.19 -12.26 -12.67
C GLU A 156 14.90 -10.92 -12.81
N LYS A 157 14.41 -10.05 -13.69
CA LYS A 157 14.93 -8.69 -13.85
C LYS A 157 14.81 -7.89 -12.56
N LEU A 158 13.64 -7.89 -11.93
CA LEU A 158 13.41 -7.18 -10.67
C LEU A 158 14.29 -7.72 -9.53
N CYS A 159 14.43 -9.05 -9.45
CA CYS A 159 15.32 -9.70 -8.47
C CYS A 159 16.77 -9.25 -8.65
N SER A 160 17.25 -9.24 -9.90
CA SER A 160 18.60 -8.79 -10.25
C SER A 160 18.80 -7.29 -9.96
N GLN A 161 17.80 -6.45 -10.28
CA GLN A 161 17.83 -5.02 -9.97
C GLN A 161 17.85 -4.77 -8.47
N TRP A 162 17.07 -5.53 -7.69
CA TRP A 162 17.05 -5.41 -6.23
C TRP A 162 18.41 -5.74 -5.62
N GLY A 163 19.00 -6.86 -5.99
CA GLY A 163 20.33 -7.29 -5.56
C GLY A 163 20.44 -7.73 -4.10
N GLY A 164 19.33 -7.87 -3.38
CA GLY A 164 19.25 -8.30 -1.99
C GLY A 164 18.28 -9.46 -1.80
N HIS A 165 17.74 -9.62 -0.58
CA HIS A 165 16.73 -10.64 -0.30
C HIS A 165 15.44 -10.37 -1.08
N PHE A 166 15.02 -11.33 -1.87
CA PHE A 166 13.86 -11.22 -2.75
C PHE A 166 12.91 -12.39 -2.53
N ALA A 167 11.62 -12.11 -2.41
CA ALA A 167 10.57 -13.09 -2.21
C ALA A 167 9.45 -12.91 -3.24
N LEU A 168 8.80 -13.99 -3.61
CA LEU A 168 7.55 -13.96 -4.35
C LEU A 168 6.40 -14.14 -3.36
N LYS A 169 5.38 -13.28 -3.48
CA LYS A 169 4.16 -13.33 -2.68
C LYS A 169 2.99 -13.66 -3.61
N GLY A 170 2.31 -14.76 -3.34
CA GLY A 170 1.11 -15.20 -4.04
C GLY A 170 0.32 -16.22 -3.26
#